data_f10ea28550ea5d30fc98e66037eaa04d
#
_entry.id   f10ea28550ea5d30fc98e66037eaa04d
#
_cell.length_a   1.000
_cell.length_b   1.000
_cell.length_c   1.000
_cell.angle_alpha   90.00
_cell.angle_beta   90.00
_cell.angle_gamma   90.00
#
_symmetry.space_group_name_H-M   'P 1'
#
loop_
_entity.id
_entity.type
_entity.pdbx_description
1 polymer ?
#
loop_
_entity_poly.entity_id
_entity_poly.type
_entity_poly.pdbx_seq_one_letter_code
_entity_poly.pdbx_strand_id
1 'polypeptide(L)'
;DFDFDGDLDLFVFDRSSNNIRVFLQEGTGTNRHYEFLYNADQYFPTDIRYRSTLVDFDNDGRKDLFAYGVGGLAVYRNVGNAIDGLQWELFNDLLYSQYPNGYSNLYVSSSDIPAIIDVDSDGDIDVLTFHIGGQHVEYHQNQSMELYGIPDSLKFVLKNECWGKFSEDLSTSSVLLNDPNSPCVGGNIANPERS
;
A
#
# COMPACT_ATOMS: atom_id res chain seq x y z
N ASP A 1 11.60 -10.10 7.34
CA ASP A 1 12.77 -10.25 8.21
C ASP A 1 12.65 -9.20 9.31
N PHE A 2 12.10 -9.58 10.45
CA PHE A 2 11.81 -8.67 11.56
C PHE A 2 13.04 -8.46 12.47
N ASP A 3 13.81 -9.53 12.67
CA ASP A 3 14.97 -9.55 13.57
C ASP A 3 16.31 -9.49 12.81
N PHE A 4 16.27 -9.36 11.50
CA PHE A 4 17.42 -9.24 10.59
C PHE A 4 18.31 -10.47 10.55
N ASP A 5 17.74 -11.67 10.73
CA ASP A 5 18.46 -12.94 10.61
C ASP A 5 18.49 -13.52 9.18
N GLY A 6 17.74 -12.95 8.26
CA GLY A 6 17.62 -13.31 6.84
C GLY A 6 16.47 -14.27 6.53
N ASP A 7 15.74 -14.72 7.51
CA ASP A 7 14.55 -15.55 7.36
C ASP A 7 13.28 -14.66 7.23
N LEU A 8 12.19 -15.22 6.67
CA LEU A 8 10.94 -14.49 6.48
C LEU A 8 9.99 -14.71 7.65
N ASP A 9 9.76 -13.64 8.39
CA ASP A 9 8.82 -13.62 9.51
C ASP A 9 7.38 -13.36 9.04
N LEU A 10 6.42 -13.72 9.89
CA LEU A 10 5.01 -13.48 9.64
C LEU A 10 4.52 -12.27 10.45
N PHE A 11 4.12 -11.23 9.73
CA PHE A 11 3.43 -10.07 10.29
C PHE A 11 1.92 -10.19 10.08
N VAL A 12 1.15 -9.98 11.13
CA VAL A 12 -0.32 -10.01 11.12
C VAL A 12 -0.86 -8.74 11.76
N PHE A 13 -1.71 -8.02 11.03
CA PHE A 13 -2.46 -6.90 11.55
C PHE A 13 -3.95 -7.24 11.63
N ASP A 14 -4.48 -7.27 12.85
CA ASP A 14 -5.92 -7.46 13.09
C ASP A 14 -6.64 -6.11 13.05
N ARG A 15 -7.36 -5.87 11.96
CA ARG A 15 -8.11 -4.63 11.71
C ARG A 15 -9.24 -4.38 12.70
N SER A 16 -9.77 -5.42 13.32
CA SER A 16 -10.92 -5.29 14.23
C SER A 16 -10.50 -4.80 15.60
N SER A 17 -9.32 -5.18 16.05
CA SER A 17 -8.76 -4.82 17.35
C SER A 17 -7.57 -3.87 17.27
N ASN A 18 -7.09 -3.55 16.05
CA ASN A 18 -5.86 -2.81 15.76
C ASN A 18 -4.61 -3.41 16.42
N ASN A 19 -4.57 -4.73 16.54
CA ASN A 19 -3.46 -5.44 17.15
C ASN A 19 -2.46 -5.92 16.11
N ILE A 20 -1.19 -5.73 16.42
CA ILE A 20 -0.06 -6.27 15.67
C ILE A 20 0.40 -7.57 16.33
N ARG A 21 0.64 -8.58 15.51
CA ARG A 21 1.26 -9.84 15.93
C ARG A 21 2.39 -10.18 14.96
N VAL A 22 3.50 -10.60 15.52
CA VAL A 22 4.66 -11.07 14.76
C VAL A 22 4.99 -12.48 15.21
N PHE A 23 5.34 -13.30 14.25
CA PHE A 23 5.85 -14.65 14.49
C PHE A 23 7.20 -14.75 13.77
N LEU A 24 8.26 -14.97 14.53
CA LEU A 24 9.60 -15.13 14.00
C LEU A 24 9.74 -16.55 13.42
N GLN A 25 10.34 -16.65 12.25
CA GLN A 25 10.69 -17.92 11.66
C GLN A 25 11.98 -18.41 12.29
N GLU A 26 11.93 -19.59 12.91
CA GLU A 26 13.05 -20.19 13.60
C GLU A 26 13.41 -21.55 13.00
N GLY A 27 14.66 -21.95 13.21
CA GLY A 27 15.16 -23.25 12.77
C GLY A 27 15.53 -23.33 11.31
N THR A 28 15.97 -24.48 10.85
CA THR A 28 16.41 -24.72 9.47
C THR A 28 15.85 -26.02 8.90
N GLY A 29 15.68 -26.07 7.57
CA GLY A 29 15.25 -27.28 6.85
C GLY A 29 13.89 -27.81 7.34
N THR A 30 13.84 -29.05 7.81
CA THR A 30 12.60 -29.69 8.29
C THR A 30 12.20 -29.25 9.70
N ASN A 31 13.06 -28.54 10.41
CA ASN A 31 12.78 -28.03 11.76
C ASN A 31 12.30 -26.58 11.77
N ARG A 32 12.01 -26.00 10.61
CA ARG A 32 11.41 -24.67 10.53
C ARG A 32 10.08 -24.62 11.26
N HIS A 33 9.91 -23.58 12.05
CA HIS A 33 8.67 -23.30 12.76
C HIS A 33 8.56 -21.79 13.02
N TYR A 34 7.38 -21.34 13.45
CA TYR A 34 7.17 -19.95 13.83
C TYR A 34 6.99 -19.84 15.33
N GLU A 35 7.72 -18.90 15.94
CA GLU A 35 7.60 -18.55 17.34
C GLU A 35 6.89 -17.20 17.50
N PHE A 36 5.89 -17.15 18.39
CA PHE A 36 5.14 -15.92 18.63
C PHE A 36 5.98 -14.92 19.43
N LEU A 37 6.17 -13.71 18.86
CA LEU A 37 6.86 -12.63 19.55
C LEU A 37 5.86 -11.85 20.43
N TYR A 38 6.01 -11.96 21.75
CA TYR A 38 5.19 -11.25 22.70
C TYR A 38 5.47 -9.75 22.68
N ASN A 39 4.40 -8.93 22.78
CA ASN A 39 4.47 -7.47 22.79
C ASN A 39 5.14 -6.88 21.53
N ALA A 40 4.93 -7.49 20.38
CA ALA A 40 5.50 -7.03 19.11
C ALA A 40 5.07 -5.59 18.74
N ASP A 41 3.91 -5.15 19.22
CA ASP A 41 3.37 -3.80 19.05
C ASP A 41 4.31 -2.70 19.53
N GLN A 42 5.15 -2.96 20.53
CA GLN A 42 6.14 -1.99 21.03
C GLN A 42 7.20 -1.58 19.99
N TYR A 43 7.41 -2.39 18.96
CA TYR A 43 8.38 -2.13 17.89
C TYR A 43 7.79 -1.35 16.70
N PHE A 44 6.51 -1.02 16.74
CA PHE A 44 5.83 -0.30 15.69
C PHE A 44 5.45 1.11 16.14
N PRO A 45 5.20 2.05 15.19
CA PRO A 45 4.66 3.35 15.54
C PRO A 45 3.36 3.22 16.33
N THR A 46 3.13 4.14 17.24
CA THR A 46 1.88 4.21 18.00
C THR A 46 0.70 4.58 17.09
N ASP A 47 -0.50 4.20 17.48
CA ASP A 47 -1.75 4.53 16.78
C ASP A 47 -1.94 3.88 15.40
N ILE A 48 -1.25 2.77 15.10
CA ILE A 48 -1.55 1.97 13.91
C ILE A 48 -2.96 1.40 14.02
N ARG A 49 -3.82 1.77 13.05
CA ARG A 49 -5.24 1.40 13.05
C ARG A 49 -5.79 1.21 11.65
N TYR A 50 -6.91 0.49 11.52
CA TYR A 50 -7.66 0.21 10.31
C TYR A 50 -6.90 -0.60 9.26
N ARG A 51 -5.63 -0.30 8.99
CA ARG A 51 -4.77 -1.03 8.04
C ARG A 51 -3.31 -0.90 8.38
N SER A 52 -2.56 -1.91 7.96
CA SER A 52 -1.11 -1.94 8.04
C SER A 52 -0.60 -2.91 6.98
N THR A 53 0.24 -2.44 6.09
CA THR A 53 0.80 -3.22 4.98
C THR A 53 2.29 -2.96 4.90
N LEU A 54 3.09 -4.01 4.71
CA LEU A 54 4.53 -3.93 4.60
C LEU A 54 4.95 -4.04 3.13
N VAL A 55 5.56 -3.00 2.58
CA VAL A 55 6.03 -2.92 1.19
C VAL A 55 7.38 -2.22 1.18
N ASP A 56 8.35 -2.75 0.46
CA ASP A 56 9.63 -2.11 0.21
C ASP A 56 9.43 -1.08 -0.93
N PHE A 57 9.30 0.21 -0.59
CA PHE A 57 8.98 1.22 -1.59
C PHE A 57 10.21 1.83 -2.25
N ASP A 58 11.37 1.79 -1.58
CA ASP A 58 12.62 2.38 -2.07
C ASP A 58 13.65 1.35 -2.55
N ASN A 59 13.24 0.06 -2.58
CA ASN A 59 14.04 -1.09 -3.04
C ASN A 59 15.35 -1.26 -2.26
N ASP A 60 15.36 -0.90 -0.96
CA ASP A 60 16.53 -1.06 -0.11
C ASP A 60 16.63 -2.46 0.53
N GLY A 61 15.65 -3.32 0.30
CA GLY A 61 15.55 -4.69 0.80
C GLY A 61 14.82 -4.81 2.13
N ARG A 62 14.43 -3.70 2.76
CA ARG A 62 13.62 -3.68 3.97
C ARG A 62 12.18 -3.33 3.64
N LYS A 63 11.25 -3.92 4.38
CA LYS A 63 9.82 -3.59 4.20
C LYS A 63 9.48 -2.34 5.01
N ASP A 64 8.91 -1.36 4.32
CA ASP A 64 8.36 -0.14 4.89
C ASP A 64 6.90 -0.34 5.30
N LEU A 65 6.42 0.51 6.18
CA LEU A 65 5.08 0.39 6.74
C LEU A 65 4.14 1.42 6.13
N PHE A 66 3.14 0.95 5.40
CA PHE A 66 2.01 1.74 4.93
C PHE A 66 0.84 1.56 5.89
N ALA A 67 0.47 2.62 6.58
CA ALA A 67 -0.56 2.62 7.61
C ALA A 67 -1.71 3.57 7.25
N TYR A 68 -2.74 3.58 8.08
CA TYR A 68 -3.84 4.54 7.92
C TYR A 68 -3.37 5.95 8.25
N GLY A 69 -3.52 6.87 7.29
CA GLY A 69 -3.55 8.31 7.48
C GLY A 69 -4.99 8.82 7.40
N VAL A 70 -5.32 9.94 8.00
CA VAL A 70 -6.69 10.47 7.99
C VAL A 70 -7.11 10.83 6.56
N GLY A 71 -7.97 9.98 5.98
CA GLY A 71 -8.41 10.10 4.58
C GLY A 71 -7.40 9.61 3.55
N GLY A 72 -6.41 8.79 3.93
CA GLY A 72 -5.40 8.28 3.02
C GLY A 72 -4.43 7.29 3.67
N LEU A 73 -3.18 7.39 3.31
CA LEU A 73 -2.07 6.54 3.77
C LEU A 73 -0.97 7.38 4.40
N ALA A 74 -0.50 6.94 5.56
CA ALA A 74 0.77 7.36 6.15
C ALA A 74 1.84 6.32 5.83
N VAL A 75 3.10 6.76 5.68
CA VAL A 75 4.22 5.88 5.34
C VAL A 75 5.35 6.09 6.33
N TYR A 76 5.85 4.99 6.86
CA TYR A 76 7.02 4.95 7.71
C TYR A 76 8.10 4.12 7.02
N ARG A 77 9.27 4.73 6.83
CA ARG A 77 10.44 4.04 6.29
C ARG A 77 11.06 3.17 7.38
N ASN A 78 11.45 1.96 7.02
CA ASN A 78 12.20 1.08 7.89
C ASN A 78 13.70 1.47 7.83
N VAL A 79 14.19 2.07 8.89
CA VAL A 79 15.60 2.46 9.05
C VAL A 79 16.36 1.53 10.00
N GLY A 80 15.74 0.40 10.37
CA GLY A 80 16.32 -0.60 11.26
C GLY A 80 17.49 -1.37 10.65
N ASN A 81 18.23 -2.04 11.50
CA ASN A 81 19.36 -2.88 11.14
C ASN A 81 19.59 -3.96 12.20
N ALA A 82 20.47 -4.94 11.92
CA ALA A 82 20.74 -6.09 12.81
C ALA A 82 21.35 -5.70 14.19
N ILE A 83 21.84 -4.48 14.37
CA ILE A 83 22.45 -4.02 15.64
C ILE A 83 21.39 -3.35 16.52
N ASP A 84 20.59 -2.45 15.90
CA ASP A 84 19.65 -1.58 16.61
C ASP A 84 18.22 -2.14 16.58
N GLY A 85 18.00 -3.20 15.80
CA GLY A 85 16.67 -3.79 15.59
C GLY A 85 15.77 -2.98 14.66
N LEU A 86 14.48 -3.29 14.66
CA LEU A 86 13.47 -2.63 13.85
C LEU A 86 13.26 -1.19 14.30
N GLN A 87 13.36 -0.24 13.36
CA GLN A 87 13.16 1.18 13.61
C GLN A 87 12.40 1.84 12.45
N TRP A 88 11.55 2.80 12.77
CA TRP A 88 10.70 3.50 11.82
C TRP A 88 10.94 5.00 11.83
N GLU A 89 11.09 5.57 10.65
CA GLU A 89 11.06 7.01 10.42
C GLU A 89 9.77 7.39 9.71
N LEU A 90 9.03 8.38 10.23
CA LEU A 90 7.87 8.91 9.53
C LEU A 90 8.32 9.59 8.23
N PHE A 91 8.11 8.92 7.10
CA PHE A 91 8.46 9.41 5.79
C PHE A 91 7.41 10.37 5.22
N ASN A 92 6.13 10.01 5.40
CA ASN A 92 5.01 10.84 4.95
C ASN A 92 3.81 10.60 5.86
N ASP A 93 3.25 11.65 6.45
CA ASP A 93 2.08 11.59 7.33
C ASP A 93 0.77 11.40 6.55
N LEU A 94 0.75 11.82 5.28
CA LEU A 94 -0.36 11.63 4.36
C LEU A 94 0.14 11.67 2.91
N LEU A 95 -0.14 10.63 2.15
CA LEU A 95 0.17 10.61 0.72
C LEU A 95 -0.78 11.53 -0.07
N TYR A 96 -0.22 12.21 -1.05
CA TYR A 96 -0.93 13.09 -1.98
C TYR A 96 -0.80 12.60 -3.41
N SER A 97 -1.78 12.95 -4.23
CA SER A 97 -1.77 12.69 -5.67
C SER A 97 -2.15 13.94 -6.45
N GLN A 98 -1.61 14.07 -7.65
CA GLN A 98 -2.03 15.09 -8.61
C GLN A 98 -3.26 14.57 -9.36
N TYR A 99 -4.40 15.21 -9.12
CA TYR A 99 -5.65 15.00 -9.83
C TYR A 99 -5.80 16.02 -10.97
N PRO A 100 -6.73 15.81 -11.92
CA PRO A 100 -6.97 16.79 -12.99
C PRO A 100 -7.32 18.19 -12.48
N ASN A 101 -7.96 18.28 -11.32
CA ASN A 101 -8.42 19.52 -10.71
C ASN A 101 -7.49 20.09 -9.63
N GLY A 102 -6.32 19.51 -9.43
CA GLY A 102 -5.33 19.97 -8.45
C GLY A 102 -4.71 18.87 -7.63
N TYR A 103 -3.93 19.25 -6.63
CA TYR A 103 -3.20 18.36 -5.74
C TYR A 103 -4.01 18.13 -4.47
N SER A 104 -4.29 16.87 -4.14
CA SER A 104 -5.07 16.48 -2.97
C SER A 104 -4.54 15.19 -2.37
N ASN A 105 -5.00 14.83 -1.16
CA ASN A 105 -4.65 13.54 -0.56
C ASN A 105 -5.05 12.39 -1.47
N LEU A 106 -4.19 11.39 -1.57
CA LEU A 106 -4.50 10.10 -2.18
C LEU A 106 -5.51 9.41 -1.26
N TYR A 107 -6.80 9.50 -1.63
CA TYR A 107 -7.87 9.06 -0.76
C TYR A 107 -7.92 7.55 -0.63
N VAL A 108 -7.93 7.06 0.60
CA VAL A 108 -8.21 5.65 0.93
C VAL A 108 -9.12 5.61 2.15
N SER A 109 -10.32 5.08 1.98
CA SER A 109 -11.28 4.92 3.07
C SER A 109 -10.72 4.04 4.20
N SER A 110 -11.14 4.26 5.44
CA SER A 110 -10.74 3.41 6.58
C SER A 110 -11.18 1.95 6.43
N SER A 111 -12.20 1.69 5.61
CA SER A 111 -12.71 0.34 5.30
C SER A 111 -11.95 -0.36 4.18
N ASP A 112 -11.25 0.38 3.32
CA ASP A 112 -10.63 -0.18 2.12
C ASP A 112 -9.22 -0.73 2.41
N ILE A 113 -8.79 -1.65 1.57
CA ILE A 113 -7.42 -2.15 1.51
C ILE A 113 -6.90 -1.79 0.12
N PRO A 114 -6.02 -0.79 -0.02
CA PRO A 114 -5.42 -0.46 -1.30
C PRO A 114 -4.46 -1.56 -1.73
N ALA A 115 -4.29 -1.75 -3.03
CA ALA A 115 -3.13 -2.46 -3.54
C ALA A 115 -1.97 -1.47 -3.66
N ILE A 116 -0.80 -1.84 -3.14
CA ILE A 116 0.44 -1.06 -3.20
C ILE A 116 1.46 -1.96 -3.88
N ILE A 117 1.69 -1.73 -5.16
CA ILE A 117 2.47 -2.61 -6.04
C ILE A 117 2.88 -1.86 -7.30
N ASP A 118 3.99 -2.24 -7.90
CA ASP A 118 4.40 -1.79 -9.24
C ASP A 118 3.40 -2.31 -10.28
N VAL A 119 2.55 -1.43 -10.81
CA VAL A 119 1.45 -1.77 -11.75
C VAL A 119 1.92 -1.75 -13.19
N ASP A 120 2.83 -0.82 -13.54
CA ASP A 120 3.29 -0.63 -14.92
C ASP A 120 4.68 -1.19 -15.19
N SER A 121 5.30 -1.78 -14.17
CA SER A 121 6.60 -2.49 -14.25
C SER A 121 7.78 -1.56 -14.53
N ASP A 122 7.75 -0.34 -14.02
CA ASP A 122 8.82 0.63 -14.14
C ASP A 122 9.83 0.57 -12.97
N GLY A 123 9.50 -0.13 -11.89
CA GLY A 123 10.38 -0.41 -10.75
C GLY A 123 10.07 0.43 -9.51
N ASP A 124 9.09 1.33 -9.52
CA ASP A 124 8.55 1.95 -8.32
C ASP A 124 7.14 1.41 -7.96
N ILE A 125 6.67 1.69 -6.77
CA ILE A 125 5.36 1.20 -6.32
C ILE A 125 4.26 2.21 -6.60
N ASP A 126 3.14 1.72 -7.08
CA ASP A 126 1.91 2.45 -7.36
C ASP A 126 0.82 2.14 -6.34
N VAL A 127 -0.30 2.87 -6.44
CA VAL A 127 -1.47 2.63 -5.58
C VAL A 127 -2.73 2.44 -6.42
N LEU A 128 -3.43 1.32 -6.18
CA LEU A 128 -4.80 1.11 -6.62
C LEU A 128 -5.73 1.22 -5.41
N THR A 129 -6.71 2.11 -5.48
CA THR A 129 -7.68 2.31 -4.41
C THR A 129 -9.07 2.59 -4.96
N PHE A 130 -10.10 2.34 -4.17
CA PHE A 130 -11.44 2.75 -4.56
C PHE A 130 -11.57 4.28 -4.53
N HIS A 131 -12.22 4.82 -5.55
CA HIS A 131 -12.68 6.20 -5.59
C HIS A 131 -13.49 6.53 -4.32
N ILE A 132 -13.50 7.79 -3.89
CA ILE A 132 -14.25 8.23 -2.70
C ILE A 132 -15.75 7.84 -2.73
N GLY A 133 -16.32 7.66 -3.90
CA GLY A 133 -17.67 7.13 -4.08
C GLY A 133 -17.78 5.61 -3.96
N GLY A 134 -16.68 4.88 -3.89
CA GLY A 134 -16.63 3.43 -3.65
C GLY A 134 -17.06 2.55 -4.83
N GLN A 135 -17.29 3.10 -6.01
CA GLN A 135 -17.87 2.36 -7.14
C GLN A 135 -16.86 1.83 -8.16
N HIS A 136 -15.68 2.40 -8.23
CA HIS A 136 -14.63 2.05 -9.20
C HIS A 136 -13.25 2.23 -8.59
N VAL A 137 -12.24 1.63 -9.20
CA VAL A 137 -10.85 1.70 -8.74
C VAL A 137 -10.10 2.78 -9.51
N GLU A 138 -9.41 3.63 -8.77
CA GLU A 138 -8.45 4.61 -9.27
C GLU A 138 -7.05 4.02 -9.29
N TYR A 139 -6.28 4.36 -10.33
CA TYR A 139 -4.85 4.05 -10.44
C TYR A 139 -4.05 5.34 -10.27
N HIS A 140 -3.28 5.38 -9.19
CA HIS A 140 -2.34 6.44 -8.89
C HIS A 140 -0.93 5.93 -9.18
N GLN A 141 -0.35 6.40 -10.29
CA GLN A 141 1.01 6.09 -10.68
C GLN A 141 1.99 6.91 -9.83
N ASN A 142 2.96 6.27 -9.24
CA ASN A 142 4.11 6.96 -8.69
C ASN A 142 4.95 7.52 -9.85
N GLN A 143 5.66 8.57 -9.62
CA GLN A 143 6.49 9.28 -10.61
C GLN A 143 7.95 9.29 -10.20
N SER A 144 8.34 8.43 -9.28
CA SER A 144 9.70 8.40 -8.76
C SER A 144 10.69 8.00 -9.86
N MET A 145 10.36 6.96 -10.59
CA MET A 145 11.20 6.47 -11.70
C MET A 145 11.21 7.46 -12.86
N GLU A 146 10.09 8.08 -13.25
CA GLU A 146 10.02 9.05 -14.34
C GLU A 146 10.79 10.34 -14.03
N LEU A 147 10.76 10.79 -12.79
CA LEU A 147 11.36 12.05 -12.40
C LEU A 147 12.82 11.93 -11.99
N TYR A 148 13.18 10.82 -11.34
CA TYR A 148 14.48 10.68 -10.67
C TYR A 148 15.27 9.45 -11.11
N GLY A 149 14.63 8.43 -11.73
CA GLY A 149 15.25 7.18 -12.13
C GLY A 149 15.60 6.26 -10.96
N ILE A 150 15.04 6.51 -9.79
CA ILE A 150 15.19 5.71 -8.56
C ILE A 150 13.84 5.69 -7.82
N PRO A 151 13.48 4.61 -7.11
CA PRO A 151 12.15 4.44 -6.50
C PRO A 151 11.99 5.07 -5.11
N ASP A 152 12.86 5.97 -4.69
CA ASP A 152 12.99 6.45 -3.30
C ASP A 152 12.02 7.59 -2.92
N SER A 153 11.05 7.91 -3.77
CA SER A 153 10.07 8.95 -3.49
C SER A 153 8.63 8.47 -3.74
N LEU A 154 7.66 9.20 -3.16
CA LEU A 154 6.23 8.88 -3.24
C LEU A 154 5.49 10.11 -3.80
N LYS A 155 5.48 10.24 -5.13
CA LYS A 155 4.86 11.34 -5.87
C LYS A 155 3.84 10.79 -6.86
N PHE A 156 2.60 10.81 -6.49
CA PHE A 156 1.54 10.18 -7.27
C PHE A 156 0.81 11.13 -8.20
N VAL A 157 0.40 10.59 -9.34
CA VAL A 157 -0.51 11.22 -10.31
C VAL A 157 -1.66 10.26 -10.56
N LEU A 158 -2.90 10.76 -10.48
CA LEU A 158 -4.05 9.97 -10.90
C LEU A 158 -3.98 9.71 -12.41
N LYS A 159 -3.61 8.49 -12.77
CA LYS A 159 -3.37 8.07 -14.14
C LYS A 159 -4.63 7.51 -14.80
N ASN A 160 -5.45 6.84 -14.01
CA ASN A 160 -6.69 6.24 -14.53
C ASN A 160 -7.76 6.26 -13.42
N GLU A 161 -8.88 6.94 -13.69
CA GLU A 161 -10.02 7.03 -12.76
C GLU A 161 -10.86 5.78 -12.73
N CYS A 162 -10.61 4.82 -13.64
CA CYS A 162 -11.46 3.64 -13.83
C CYS A 162 -10.62 2.42 -14.24
N TRP A 163 -9.65 2.10 -13.43
CA TRP A 163 -8.76 0.99 -13.67
C TRP A 163 -9.53 -0.34 -13.72
N GLY A 164 -9.23 -1.19 -14.70
CA GLY A 164 -9.90 -2.47 -14.91
C GLY A 164 -11.28 -2.36 -15.59
N LYS A 165 -11.78 -1.14 -15.89
CA LYS A 165 -13.06 -0.92 -16.59
C LYS A 165 -14.24 -1.66 -15.95
N PHE A 166 -14.30 -1.66 -14.62
CA PHE A 166 -15.44 -2.21 -13.89
C PHE A 166 -16.03 -1.17 -12.93
N SER A 167 -17.28 -1.39 -12.58
CA SER A 167 -17.92 -0.63 -11.50
C SER A 167 -18.72 -1.59 -10.60
N GLU A 168 -18.80 -1.25 -9.33
CA GLU A 168 -19.59 -1.96 -8.34
C GLU A 168 -20.86 -1.18 -7.99
N ASP A 169 -21.98 -1.84 -7.99
CA ASP A 169 -23.23 -1.29 -7.47
C ASP A 169 -23.26 -1.42 -5.95
N LEU A 170 -23.22 -0.31 -5.25
CA LEU A 170 -23.14 -0.26 -3.79
C LEU A 170 -24.38 -0.83 -3.08
N SER A 171 -25.51 -0.97 -3.79
CA SER A 171 -26.77 -1.48 -3.21
C SER A 171 -26.89 -3.00 -3.32
N THR A 172 -26.35 -3.56 -4.39
CA THR A 172 -26.47 -4.99 -4.71
C THR A 172 -25.15 -5.74 -4.63
N SER A 173 -24.02 -5.01 -4.51
CA SER A 173 -22.65 -5.54 -4.62
C SER A 173 -22.43 -6.32 -5.93
N SER A 174 -23.18 -5.99 -6.98
CA SER A 174 -22.99 -6.56 -8.30
C SER A 174 -21.89 -5.80 -9.04
N VAL A 175 -21.06 -6.53 -9.77
CA VAL A 175 -19.98 -5.97 -10.58
C VAL A 175 -20.40 -5.91 -12.04
N LEU A 176 -20.28 -4.72 -12.64
CA LEU A 176 -20.52 -4.48 -14.06
C LEU A 176 -19.17 -4.32 -14.76
N LEU A 177 -18.91 -5.15 -15.76
CA LEU A 177 -17.69 -5.12 -16.57
C LEU A 177 -17.93 -4.45 -17.91
N ASN A 178 -17.11 -3.46 -18.27
CA ASN A 178 -17.18 -2.75 -19.56
C ASN A 178 -18.58 -2.21 -19.91
N ASP A 179 -19.39 -1.86 -18.92
CA ASP A 179 -20.73 -1.31 -19.17
C ASP A 179 -20.60 0.13 -19.74
N PRO A 180 -21.11 0.39 -20.95
CA PRO A 180 -21.06 1.71 -21.56
C PRO A 180 -21.83 2.80 -20.79
N ASN A 181 -22.73 2.41 -19.88
CA ASN A 181 -23.48 3.32 -19.01
C ASN A 181 -22.82 3.51 -17.63
N SER A 182 -21.75 2.80 -17.35
CA SER A 182 -20.99 2.96 -16.11
C SER A 182 -20.33 4.35 -16.06
N PRO A 183 -20.29 5.02 -14.90
CA PRO A 183 -19.52 6.27 -14.73
C PRO A 183 -18.05 6.11 -15.13
N CYS A 184 -17.55 4.89 -15.19
CA CYS A 184 -16.22 4.53 -15.67
C CYS A 184 -15.97 4.71 -17.18
N VAL A 185 -16.99 4.88 -18.01
CA VAL A 185 -16.82 4.88 -19.48
C VAL A 185 -16.62 6.30 -20.05
N GLY A 186 -16.86 7.34 -19.27
CA GLY A 186 -16.76 8.74 -19.70
C GLY A 186 -15.38 9.39 -19.56
N GLY A 187 -14.42 8.76 -18.92
CA GLY A 187 -13.09 9.29 -18.68
C GLY A 187 -12.13 9.01 -19.85
N ASN A 188 -11.76 10.04 -20.59
CA ASN A 188 -10.67 10.01 -21.58
C ASN A 188 -9.30 9.90 -20.88
N ILE A 189 -9.04 8.84 -20.17
CA ILE A 189 -7.68 8.55 -19.70
C ILE A 189 -7.17 7.37 -20.50
N ALA A 190 -6.14 7.62 -21.30
CA ALA A 190 -5.47 6.60 -22.09
C ALA A 190 -5.04 5.44 -21.16
N ASN A 191 -5.68 4.30 -21.33
CA ASN A 191 -5.23 3.07 -20.73
C ASN A 191 -3.90 2.72 -21.41
N PRO A 192 -2.77 2.60 -20.72
CA PRO A 192 -1.59 1.99 -21.31
C PRO A 192 -1.94 0.53 -21.59
N GLU A 193 -2.28 0.24 -22.84
CA GLU A 193 -2.39 -1.14 -23.28
C GLU A 193 -1.00 -1.76 -23.16
N ARG A 194 -0.94 -2.93 -22.52
CA ARG A 194 0.25 -3.76 -22.54
C ARG A 194 0.65 -3.98 -24.02
N SER A 195 1.77 -3.43 -24.41
CA SER A 195 2.45 -3.78 -25.66
C SER A 195 3.27 -5.06 -25.47
#